data_7d2d20b0d3d1df26d61989091f602d6f
#
_entry.id   7d2d20b0d3d1df26d61989091f602d6f
#
_cell.length_a   1.000
_cell.length_b   1.000
_cell.length_c   1.000
_cell.angle_alpha   90.00
_cell.angle_beta   90.00
_cell.angle_gamma   90.00
#
_symmetry.space_group_name_H-M   'P 1'
#
loop_
_entity.id
_entity.type
_entity.pdbx_description
1 polymer ?
#
loop_
_entity_poly.entity_id
_entity_poly.type
_entity_poly.pdbx_seq_one_letter_code
_entity_poly.pdbx_strand_id
1 'polypeptide(L)'
;LVVTASKQSSRSASANNVSSTVVSTPELSDAGVTASDKLPRVLPGLNIENSGNMLFSTISLRGVSSAQDFYNPAVTLYVDGVPQLSTNTIQVLTDVQSVQLLRGPQGTLYGKSAQGGIINIVTQQPDSTPRCYIEGGVSSRDSYRSKFNLSGPIQDGLLYGSVTLLRQVDDGDMINPATGSDDLGGTRASIGNVKLRLAPDDQPWEMGFAASRECTRATQDAYVGWNDIKGRKLSISDGSPDPYMRRCTDSQTLSGKYTTDDWVFNLISAWQQQHYSRTFPSGSLIVNMPQRWNQDVQELRAATLGDARTVDMVFGLYRQNTREKL
;
A
#
# COMPACT_ATOMS: atom_id res chain seq x y z
N LEU A 1 -3.66 16.38 -13.74
CA LEU A 1 -3.71 15.34 -12.70
C LEU A 1 -5.09 15.33 -12.06
N VAL A 2 -5.74 14.19 -12.06
CA VAL A 2 -7.10 13.98 -11.55
C VAL A 2 -7.01 13.42 -10.12
N VAL A 3 -7.76 13.98 -9.19
CA VAL A 3 -7.85 13.47 -7.81
C VAL A 3 -9.08 12.58 -7.69
N THR A 4 -8.85 11.27 -7.64
CA THR A 4 -9.91 10.28 -7.39
C THR A 4 -10.17 10.08 -5.90
N ALA A 5 -9.20 10.44 -5.06
CA ALA A 5 -9.30 10.34 -3.61
C ALA A 5 -10.33 11.29 -2.98
N SER A 6 -10.78 12.34 -3.67
CA SER A 6 -11.87 13.18 -3.16
C SER A 6 -13.22 12.46 -3.12
N LYS A 7 -13.32 11.27 -3.73
CA LYS A 7 -14.58 10.50 -3.92
C LYS A 7 -15.69 11.28 -4.64
N GLN A 8 -15.43 12.49 -5.06
CA GLN A 8 -16.27 13.28 -5.96
C GLN A 8 -15.99 12.87 -7.40
N SER A 9 -16.80 13.33 -8.35
CA SER A 9 -16.49 13.16 -9.78
C SER A 9 -15.07 13.66 -10.05
N SER A 10 -14.32 12.98 -10.92
CA SER A 10 -12.90 13.21 -11.18
C SER A 10 -12.62 14.69 -11.51
N ARG A 11 -12.24 15.47 -10.51
CA ARG A 11 -11.87 16.88 -10.64
C ARG A 11 -10.36 17.03 -10.72
N SER A 12 -9.92 18.10 -11.36
CA SER A 12 -8.50 18.47 -11.31
C SER A 12 -8.08 18.78 -9.87
N ALA A 13 -6.82 18.58 -9.55
CA ALA A 13 -6.28 18.86 -8.20
C ALA A 13 -6.55 20.30 -7.74
N SER A 14 -6.62 21.25 -8.69
CA SER A 14 -6.90 22.67 -8.42
C SER A 14 -8.37 22.99 -8.13
N ALA A 15 -9.30 22.12 -8.51
CA ALA A 15 -10.74 22.32 -8.31
C ALA A 15 -11.28 21.63 -7.05
N ASN A 16 -10.43 20.95 -6.28
CA ASN A 16 -10.80 20.29 -5.04
C ASN A 16 -10.81 21.27 -3.86
N ASN A 17 -11.89 21.23 -3.06
CA ASN A 17 -12.01 21.99 -1.82
C ASN A 17 -11.16 21.43 -0.66
N VAL A 18 -10.37 20.36 -0.92
CA VAL A 18 -9.54 19.67 0.07
C VAL A 18 -8.07 19.89 -0.25
N SER A 19 -7.25 20.20 0.75
CA SER A 19 -5.81 20.28 0.59
C SER A 19 -5.24 18.94 0.13
N SER A 20 -4.91 18.83 -1.15
CA SER A 20 -4.44 17.60 -1.77
C SER A 20 -3.07 17.78 -2.44
N THR A 21 -2.31 16.71 -2.50
CA THR A 21 -1.10 16.61 -3.33
C THR A 21 -1.21 15.34 -4.15
N VAL A 22 -0.90 15.44 -5.43
CA VAL A 22 -0.85 14.28 -6.34
C VAL A 22 0.57 14.18 -6.86
N VAL A 23 1.17 13.02 -6.71
CA VAL A 23 2.50 12.69 -7.21
C VAL A 23 2.36 11.64 -8.30
N SER A 24 2.93 11.89 -9.44
CA SER A 24 2.89 11.02 -10.62
C SER A 24 3.97 9.94 -10.60
N THR A 25 3.85 8.93 -11.46
CA THR A 25 4.86 7.87 -11.63
C THR A 25 6.26 8.40 -11.91
N PRO A 26 6.47 9.37 -12.84
CA PRO A 26 7.80 9.93 -13.08
C PRO A 26 8.42 10.56 -11.82
N GLU A 27 7.64 11.36 -11.08
CA GLU A 27 8.11 12.02 -9.86
C GLU A 27 8.49 10.98 -8.76
N LEU A 28 7.73 9.89 -8.64
CA LEU A 28 8.06 8.79 -7.73
C LEU A 28 9.36 8.09 -8.14
N SER A 29 9.53 7.85 -9.45
CA SER A 29 10.73 7.21 -10.00
C SER A 29 11.97 8.06 -9.80
N ASP A 30 11.90 9.36 -10.12
CA ASP A 30 13.01 10.31 -9.99
C ASP A 30 13.45 10.46 -8.52
N ALA A 31 12.51 10.38 -7.59
CA ALA A 31 12.79 10.41 -6.16
C ALA A 31 13.22 9.04 -5.57
N GLY A 32 13.26 7.99 -6.38
CA GLY A 32 13.59 6.63 -5.95
C GLY A 32 12.60 6.06 -4.93
N VAL A 33 11.31 6.38 -5.08
CA VAL A 33 10.24 5.90 -4.20
C VAL A 33 9.74 4.54 -4.69
N THR A 34 10.26 3.48 -4.09
CA THR A 34 9.92 2.08 -4.42
C THR A 34 9.02 1.40 -3.39
N ALA A 35 8.83 2.03 -2.23
CA ALA A 35 7.98 1.53 -1.16
C ALA A 35 7.30 2.70 -0.43
N SER A 36 6.21 2.42 0.28
CA SER A 36 5.39 3.46 0.92
C SER A 36 6.13 4.23 2.01
N ASP A 37 7.09 3.64 2.70
CA ASP A 37 7.94 4.31 3.70
C ASP A 37 8.82 5.42 3.11
N LYS A 38 9.04 5.42 1.80
CA LYS A 38 9.81 6.45 1.07
C LYS A 38 8.94 7.60 0.54
N LEU A 39 7.61 7.51 0.66
CA LEU A 39 6.68 8.57 0.24
C LEU A 39 6.94 9.94 0.89
N PRO A 40 7.49 10.06 2.12
CA PRO A 40 7.87 11.36 2.68
C PRO A 40 8.85 12.18 1.83
N ARG A 41 9.60 11.54 0.93
CA ARG A 41 10.53 12.24 0.00
C ARG A 41 9.81 13.17 -0.97
N VAL A 42 8.56 12.84 -1.31
CA VAL A 42 7.76 13.54 -2.32
C VAL A 42 6.45 14.12 -1.77
N LEU A 43 6.10 13.81 -0.52
CA LEU A 43 4.86 14.27 0.12
C LEU A 43 5.19 15.12 1.36
N PRO A 44 5.29 16.46 1.22
CA PRO A 44 5.63 17.34 2.33
C PRO A 44 4.65 17.23 3.50
N GLY A 45 5.21 17.17 4.71
CA GLY A 45 4.46 17.05 5.95
C GLY A 45 4.01 15.65 6.32
N LEU A 46 4.28 14.66 5.46
CA LEU A 46 4.15 13.24 5.76
C LEU A 46 5.45 12.74 6.40
N ASN A 47 5.34 11.98 7.48
CA ASN A 47 6.44 11.21 8.05
C ASN A 47 5.97 9.76 8.27
N ILE A 48 6.81 8.80 7.90
CA ILE A 48 6.57 7.37 8.12
C ILE A 48 7.81 6.83 8.81
N GLU A 49 7.67 6.51 10.07
CA GLU A 49 8.75 5.97 10.90
C GLU A 49 8.63 4.46 11.00
N ASN A 50 9.71 3.81 10.61
CA ASN A 50 9.90 2.38 10.81
C ASN A 50 10.94 2.17 11.92
N SER A 51 10.49 1.99 13.14
CA SER A 51 11.35 1.81 14.31
C SER A 51 11.89 0.35 14.43
N GLY A 52 12.39 -0.19 13.32
CA GLY A 52 12.84 -1.59 13.26
C GLY A 52 11.71 -2.62 13.13
N ASN A 53 10.48 -2.14 12.92
CA ASN A 53 9.29 -2.96 12.86
C ASN A 53 8.38 -2.54 11.71
N MET A 54 8.40 -3.27 10.59
CA MET A 54 7.58 -2.97 9.41
C MET A 54 6.07 -3.14 9.64
N LEU A 55 5.65 -3.85 10.69
CA LEU A 55 4.22 -4.09 10.97
C LEU A 55 3.57 -2.90 11.65
N PHE A 56 4.31 -2.19 12.50
CA PHE A 56 3.79 -1.14 13.36
C PHE A 56 4.49 0.19 13.10
N SER A 57 4.58 0.54 11.83
CA SER A 57 5.09 1.85 11.45
C SER A 57 4.17 2.96 11.92
N THR A 58 4.76 4.02 12.43
CA THR A 58 4.03 5.24 12.79
C THR A 58 3.92 6.15 11.57
N ILE A 59 2.70 6.48 11.18
CA ILE A 59 2.45 7.51 10.16
C ILE A 59 2.00 8.77 10.85
N SER A 60 2.68 9.87 10.55
CA SER A 60 2.26 11.20 10.98
C SER A 60 2.10 12.13 9.79
N LEU A 61 1.07 12.98 9.85
CA LEU A 61 0.81 14.00 8.85
C LEU A 61 0.59 15.34 9.56
N ARG A 62 1.49 16.29 9.31
CA ARG A 62 1.48 17.60 9.97
C ARG A 62 1.43 17.51 11.51
N GLY A 63 2.12 16.54 12.09
CA GLY A 63 2.15 16.29 13.54
C GLY A 63 0.98 15.49 14.09
N VAL A 64 -0.03 15.16 13.29
CA VAL A 64 -1.11 14.26 13.70
C VAL A 64 -0.68 12.83 13.45
N SER A 65 -0.54 12.05 14.51
CA SER A 65 -0.16 10.62 14.45
C SER A 65 -0.96 9.81 15.46
N SER A 66 -0.95 8.50 15.28
CA SER A 66 -1.30 7.54 16.36
C SER A 66 -0.03 7.12 17.10
N ALA A 67 -0.19 6.64 18.33
CA ALA A 67 0.93 6.03 19.03
C ALA A 67 1.40 4.76 18.30
N GLN A 68 2.68 4.42 18.47
CA GLN A 68 3.26 3.19 17.97
C GLN A 68 2.48 1.98 18.53
N ASP A 69 2.43 0.90 17.75
CA ASP A 69 1.75 -0.36 18.08
C ASP A 69 0.21 -0.27 18.22
N PHE A 70 -0.40 0.83 17.77
CA PHE A 70 -1.85 0.95 17.71
C PHE A 70 -2.40 0.59 16.32
N TYR A 71 -3.39 -0.31 16.29
CA TYR A 71 -4.04 -0.77 15.06
C TYR A 71 -4.99 0.26 14.41
N ASN A 72 -5.16 1.43 14.99
CA ASN A 72 -5.96 2.51 14.45
C ASN A 72 -5.06 3.70 14.09
N PRO A 73 -4.47 3.73 12.89
CA PRO A 73 -3.62 4.82 12.46
C PRO A 73 -4.42 6.11 12.30
N ALA A 74 -3.79 7.26 12.58
CA ALA A 74 -4.39 8.57 12.31
C ALA A 74 -4.46 8.90 10.82
N VAL A 75 -3.60 8.28 10.02
CA VAL A 75 -3.54 8.39 8.55
C VAL A 75 -3.66 6.99 7.96
N THR A 76 -4.63 6.79 7.10
CA THR A 76 -4.89 5.48 6.49
C THR A 76 -4.37 5.43 5.06
N LEU A 77 -3.75 4.32 4.71
CA LEU A 77 -3.31 3.99 3.35
C LEU A 77 -4.43 3.26 2.61
N TYR A 78 -4.70 3.71 1.39
CA TYR A 78 -5.63 3.09 0.45
C TYR A 78 -4.88 2.66 -0.81
N VAL A 79 -5.32 1.57 -1.43
CA VAL A 79 -4.90 1.16 -2.77
C VAL A 79 -6.16 0.99 -3.61
N ASP A 80 -6.27 1.75 -4.69
CA ASP A 80 -7.45 1.79 -5.58
C ASP A 80 -8.78 1.97 -4.81
N GLY A 81 -8.77 2.80 -3.75
CA GLY A 81 -9.92 3.05 -2.90
C GLY A 81 -10.20 2.00 -1.82
N VAL A 82 -9.41 0.93 -1.74
CA VAL A 82 -9.53 -0.11 -0.71
C VAL A 82 -8.59 0.21 0.46
N PRO A 83 -9.10 0.38 1.70
CA PRO A 83 -8.26 0.61 2.85
C PRO A 83 -7.35 -0.59 3.13
N GLN A 84 -6.09 -0.32 3.39
CA GLN A 84 -5.13 -1.36 3.74
C GLN A 84 -5.19 -1.67 5.23
N LEU A 85 -4.89 -2.92 5.59
CA LEU A 85 -4.69 -3.30 6.98
C LEU A 85 -3.59 -2.43 7.61
N SER A 86 -3.76 -2.02 8.86
CA SER A 86 -2.78 -1.19 9.58
C SER A 86 -1.40 -1.83 9.64
N THR A 87 -1.36 -3.15 9.68
CA THR A 87 -0.13 -3.94 9.61
C THR A 87 0.47 -4.05 8.19
N ASN A 88 -0.20 -3.49 7.16
CA ASN A 88 0.27 -3.44 5.77
C ASN A 88 0.59 -2.01 5.29
N THR A 89 0.92 -1.12 6.19
CA THR A 89 1.25 0.27 5.86
C THR A 89 2.54 0.39 5.06
N ILE A 90 3.57 -0.37 5.44
CA ILE A 90 4.80 -0.45 4.66
C ILE A 90 4.64 -1.58 3.65
N GLN A 91 4.56 -1.21 2.38
CA GLN A 91 4.43 -2.13 1.25
C GLN A 91 5.26 -1.63 0.06
N VAL A 92 5.71 -2.56 -0.76
CA VAL A 92 6.42 -2.25 -2.00
C VAL A 92 5.42 -1.71 -3.03
N LEU A 93 5.76 -0.61 -3.67
CA LEU A 93 4.93 0.01 -4.69
C LEU A 93 5.11 -0.69 -6.03
N THR A 94 3.99 -1.16 -6.60
CA THR A 94 3.95 -1.82 -7.91
C THR A 94 2.93 -1.12 -8.80
N ASP A 95 3.30 -0.86 -10.05
CA ASP A 95 2.43 -0.33 -11.10
C ASP A 95 1.62 0.89 -10.67
N VAL A 96 2.25 1.77 -9.91
CA VAL A 96 1.61 2.99 -9.41
C VAL A 96 1.44 3.96 -10.56
N GLN A 97 0.22 4.46 -10.76
CA GLN A 97 -0.10 5.55 -11.67
C GLN A 97 0.09 6.90 -10.98
N SER A 98 -0.36 7.00 -9.73
CA SER A 98 -0.20 8.19 -8.90
C SER A 98 -0.35 7.87 -7.43
N VAL A 99 0.20 8.73 -6.58
CA VAL A 99 -0.08 8.74 -5.15
C VAL A 99 -0.75 10.06 -4.80
N GLN A 100 -1.88 9.97 -4.11
CA GLN A 100 -2.70 11.11 -3.74
C GLN A 100 -2.72 11.23 -2.22
N LEU A 101 -2.29 12.38 -1.69
CA LEU A 101 -2.36 12.69 -0.27
C LEU A 101 -3.46 13.71 -0.04
N LEU A 102 -4.49 13.35 0.71
CA LEU A 102 -5.49 14.29 1.21
C LEU A 102 -5.20 14.60 2.67
N ARG A 103 -5.10 15.89 2.97
CA ARG A 103 -4.77 16.39 4.30
C ARG A 103 -6.02 16.80 5.07
N GLY A 104 -5.99 16.58 6.38
CA GLY A 104 -7.07 16.91 7.30
C GLY A 104 -8.12 15.79 7.42
N PRO A 105 -9.12 15.98 8.29
CA PRO A 105 -10.13 14.97 8.59
C PRO A 105 -10.94 14.56 7.37
N GLN A 106 -10.95 13.28 7.06
CA GLN A 106 -11.69 12.68 5.94
C GLN A 106 -12.73 11.65 6.42
N GLY A 107 -13.08 11.65 7.69
CA GLY A 107 -13.93 10.64 8.32
C GLY A 107 -15.32 10.49 7.70
N THR A 108 -15.89 11.55 7.12
CA THR A 108 -17.21 11.53 6.47
C THR A 108 -17.22 10.71 5.19
N LEU A 109 -16.13 10.70 4.43
CA LEU A 109 -16.01 9.99 3.15
C LEU A 109 -15.27 8.65 3.27
N TYR A 110 -14.39 8.53 4.27
CA TYR A 110 -13.48 7.40 4.40
C TYR A 110 -13.67 6.59 5.69
N GLY A 111 -14.60 7.01 6.56
CA GLY A 111 -14.90 6.32 7.80
C GLY A 111 -13.82 6.47 8.86
N LYS A 112 -13.58 5.42 9.63
CA LYS A 112 -12.62 5.43 10.76
C LYS A 112 -11.17 5.61 10.30
N SER A 113 -10.33 6.10 11.22
CA SER A 113 -8.87 6.17 11.03
C SER A 113 -8.40 7.12 9.91
N ALA A 114 -9.18 8.19 9.62
CA ALA A 114 -8.84 9.22 8.65
C ALA A 114 -8.83 10.63 9.28
N GLN A 115 -8.34 10.75 10.51
CA GLN A 115 -8.36 12.02 11.27
C GLN A 115 -7.26 12.97 10.79
N GLY A 116 -6.07 12.48 10.51
CA GLY A 116 -4.95 13.28 9.99
C GLY A 116 -5.00 13.44 8.48
N GLY A 117 -5.60 12.48 7.78
CA GLY A 117 -5.67 12.44 6.32
C GLY A 117 -5.65 11.02 5.77
N ILE A 118 -5.56 10.92 4.46
CA ILE A 118 -5.44 9.66 3.75
C ILE A 118 -4.34 9.72 2.68
N ILE A 119 -3.72 8.59 2.44
CA ILE A 119 -2.82 8.34 1.30
C ILE A 119 -3.53 7.34 0.40
N ASN A 120 -3.84 7.73 -0.84
CA ASN A 120 -4.43 6.82 -1.82
C ASN A 120 -3.42 6.54 -2.93
N ILE A 121 -3.01 5.30 -3.05
CA ILE A 121 -2.19 4.79 -4.13
C ILE A 121 -3.13 4.36 -5.23
N VAL A 122 -3.06 5.01 -6.38
CA VAL A 122 -3.79 4.64 -7.58
C VAL A 122 -2.87 3.83 -8.46
N THR A 123 -3.29 2.62 -8.80
CA THR A 123 -2.48 1.72 -9.63
C THR A 123 -2.92 1.79 -11.09
N GLN A 124 -1.98 1.51 -12.00
CA GLN A 124 -2.25 1.48 -13.43
C GLN A 124 -3.32 0.42 -13.74
N GLN A 125 -4.38 0.83 -14.42
CA GLN A 125 -5.40 -0.08 -14.91
C GLN A 125 -5.04 -0.57 -16.32
N PRO A 126 -5.36 -1.83 -16.69
CA PRO A 126 -5.20 -2.31 -18.04
C PRO A 126 -6.18 -1.59 -18.98
N ASP A 127 -5.69 -1.22 -20.15
CA ASP A 127 -6.43 -0.50 -21.19
C ASP A 127 -6.09 -1.02 -22.60
N SER A 128 -6.53 -0.33 -23.64
CA SER A 128 -6.29 -0.69 -25.03
C SER A 128 -4.83 -0.58 -25.47
N THR A 129 -3.95 0.01 -24.66
CA THR A 129 -2.54 0.19 -25.00
C THR A 129 -1.73 -1.01 -24.50
N PRO A 130 -1.15 -1.83 -25.38
CA PRO A 130 -0.25 -2.90 -24.97
C PRO A 130 1.02 -2.33 -24.34
N ARG A 131 1.40 -2.83 -23.17
CA ARG A 131 2.62 -2.45 -22.46
C ARG A 131 3.33 -3.70 -21.97
N CYS A 132 4.62 -3.77 -22.20
CA CYS A 132 5.49 -4.75 -21.59
C CYS A 132 6.65 -4.02 -20.94
N TYR A 133 6.87 -4.27 -19.68
CA TYR A 133 7.92 -3.61 -18.91
C TYR A 133 8.74 -4.64 -18.13
N ILE A 134 10.05 -4.59 -18.31
CA ILE A 134 11.00 -5.42 -17.58
C ILE A 134 11.99 -4.48 -16.90
N GLU A 135 12.15 -4.65 -15.60
CA GLU A 135 13.12 -3.91 -14.79
C GLU A 135 14.07 -4.92 -14.13
N GLY A 136 15.35 -4.62 -14.19
CA GLY A 136 16.39 -5.31 -13.44
C GLY A 136 17.32 -4.29 -12.79
N GLY A 137 17.60 -4.44 -11.52
CA GLY A 137 18.51 -3.58 -10.77
C GLY A 137 19.30 -4.38 -9.77
N VAL A 138 20.58 -4.03 -9.62
CA VAL A 138 21.48 -4.56 -8.59
C VAL A 138 22.05 -3.39 -7.81
N SER A 139 22.28 -3.60 -6.54
CA SER A 139 22.85 -2.61 -5.64
C SER A 139 23.95 -3.24 -4.78
N SER A 140 24.55 -2.45 -3.91
CA SER A 140 25.53 -2.94 -2.94
C SER A 140 24.90 -4.00 -2.02
N ARG A 141 25.72 -4.85 -1.43
CA ARG A 141 25.32 -5.85 -0.44
C ARG A 141 24.28 -6.83 -0.97
N ASP A 142 24.57 -7.47 -2.12
CA ASP A 142 23.76 -8.51 -2.75
C ASP A 142 22.26 -8.15 -2.91
N SER A 143 21.98 -6.82 -2.90
CA SER A 143 20.63 -6.32 -3.09
C SER A 143 20.27 -6.30 -4.57
N TYR A 144 19.07 -6.78 -4.90
CA TYR A 144 18.56 -6.77 -6.26
C TYR A 144 17.04 -6.55 -6.31
N ARG A 145 16.61 -6.04 -7.46
CA ARG A 145 15.18 -5.88 -7.78
C ARG A 145 14.97 -6.38 -9.21
N SER A 146 13.94 -7.18 -9.39
CA SER A 146 13.43 -7.58 -10.70
C SER A 146 11.92 -7.40 -10.75
N LYS A 147 11.45 -6.82 -11.85
CA LYS A 147 10.02 -6.59 -12.08
C LYS A 147 9.68 -6.93 -13.52
N PHE A 148 8.58 -7.60 -13.69
CA PHE A 148 7.93 -7.86 -14.97
C PHE A 148 6.49 -7.35 -14.91
N ASN A 149 6.07 -6.64 -15.93
CA ASN A 149 4.67 -6.26 -16.15
C ASN A 149 4.31 -6.47 -17.61
N LEU A 150 3.14 -7.08 -17.81
CA LEU A 150 2.48 -7.21 -19.11
C LEU A 150 1.04 -6.71 -18.93
N SER A 151 0.62 -5.77 -19.78
CA SER A 151 -0.71 -5.18 -19.75
C SER A 151 -1.19 -4.88 -21.15
N GLY A 152 -2.50 -5.02 -21.41
CA GLY A 152 -3.08 -4.67 -22.69
C GLY A 152 -4.43 -5.33 -22.93
N PRO A 153 -4.96 -5.24 -24.18
CA PRO A 153 -6.20 -5.86 -24.56
C PRO A 153 -6.05 -7.38 -24.66
N ILE A 154 -7.02 -8.10 -24.08
CA ILE A 154 -7.27 -9.52 -24.32
C ILE A 154 -8.25 -9.66 -25.49
N GLN A 155 -9.24 -8.79 -25.50
CA GLN A 155 -10.19 -8.60 -26.59
C GLN A 155 -10.41 -7.10 -26.77
N ASP A 156 -10.03 -6.58 -27.93
CA ASP A 156 -10.16 -5.15 -28.24
C ASP A 156 -11.59 -4.65 -28.06
N GLY A 157 -11.71 -3.45 -27.50
CA GLY A 157 -12.99 -2.80 -27.22
C GLY A 157 -13.85 -3.45 -26.15
N LEU A 158 -13.34 -4.47 -25.42
CA LEU A 158 -14.14 -5.20 -24.45
C LEU A 158 -13.38 -5.59 -23.19
N LEU A 159 -12.29 -6.36 -23.32
CA LEU A 159 -11.61 -6.99 -22.19
C LEU A 159 -10.11 -6.69 -22.19
N TYR A 160 -9.64 -6.21 -21.08
CA TYR A 160 -8.25 -5.85 -20.84
C TYR A 160 -7.68 -6.59 -19.64
N GLY A 161 -6.39 -6.88 -19.67
CA GLY A 161 -5.73 -7.60 -18.60
C GLY A 161 -4.34 -7.09 -18.29
N SER A 162 -3.89 -7.32 -17.06
CA SER A 162 -2.48 -7.12 -16.69
C SER A 162 -2.00 -8.17 -15.70
N VAL A 163 -0.71 -8.47 -15.80
CA VAL A 163 0.03 -9.33 -14.86
C VAL A 163 1.29 -8.59 -14.44
N THR A 164 1.54 -8.54 -13.14
CA THR A 164 2.77 -7.97 -12.58
C THR A 164 3.41 -8.97 -11.64
N LEU A 165 4.70 -9.19 -11.82
CA LEU A 165 5.53 -9.98 -10.93
C LEU A 165 6.70 -9.11 -10.46
N LEU A 166 6.99 -9.15 -9.16
CA LEU A 166 8.12 -8.43 -8.58
C LEU A 166 8.82 -9.30 -7.55
N ARG A 167 10.15 -9.28 -7.63
CA ARG A 167 11.03 -9.79 -6.60
C ARG A 167 12.00 -8.69 -6.21
N GLN A 168 12.08 -8.40 -4.92
CA GLN A 168 13.05 -7.47 -4.35
C GLN A 168 13.75 -8.13 -3.18
N VAL A 169 15.06 -8.01 -3.16
CA VAL A 169 15.92 -8.38 -2.05
C VAL A 169 16.76 -7.17 -1.71
N ASP A 170 16.75 -6.80 -0.46
CA ASP A 170 17.60 -5.77 0.11
C ASP A 170 18.26 -6.42 1.33
N ASP A 171 19.49 -6.86 1.16
CA ASP A 171 20.24 -7.48 2.23
C ASP A 171 20.70 -6.40 3.22
N GLY A 172 20.56 -6.72 4.48
CA GLY A 172 20.95 -5.83 5.58
C GLY A 172 22.47 -5.76 5.75
N ASP A 173 22.85 -5.06 6.78
CA ASP A 173 24.27 -4.86 7.12
C ASP A 173 24.57 -5.02 8.60
N MET A 174 23.60 -5.54 9.36
CA MET A 174 23.79 -5.83 10.77
C MET A 174 24.24 -7.28 10.98
N ILE A 175 25.11 -7.45 11.95
CA ILE A 175 25.71 -8.73 12.31
C ILE A 175 25.05 -9.26 13.57
N ASN A 176 24.66 -10.53 13.56
CA ASN A 176 24.30 -11.26 14.78
C ASN A 176 25.53 -12.06 15.26
N PRO A 177 26.21 -11.67 16.34
CA PRO A 177 27.36 -12.39 16.85
C PRO A 177 27.04 -13.81 17.32
N ALA A 178 25.79 -14.07 17.70
CA ALA A 178 25.37 -15.36 18.22
C ALA A 178 25.17 -16.41 17.12
N THR A 179 24.66 -16.01 15.96
CA THR A 179 24.39 -16.92 14.82
C THR A 179 25.43 -16.81 13.72
N GLY A 180 26.22 -15.74 13.68
CA GLY A 180 27.16 -15.42 12.62
C GLY A 180 26.50 -14.84 11.36
N SER A 181 25.18 -14.56 11.37
CA SER A 181 24.50 -13.87 10.25
C SER A 181 25.00 -12.44 10.12
N ASP A 182 25.24 -11.98 8.91
CA ASP A 182 25.71 -10.63 8.57
C ASP A 182 24.78 -9.87 7.61
N ASP A 183 23.59 -10.42 7.33
CA ASP A 183 22.56 -9.90 6.42
C ASP A 183 21.32 -9.34 7.16
N LEU A 184 21.42 -9.10 8.47
CA LEU A 184 20.30 -8.58 9.24
C LEU A 184 20.01 -7.11 8.93
N GLY A 185 18.75 -6.70 9.11
CA GLY A 185 18.27 -5.37 8.72
C GLY A 185 17.70 -5.33 7.30
N GLY A 186 17.82 -6.43 6.58
CA GLY A 186 17.36 -6.56 5.20
C GLY A 186 15.86 -6.85 5.07
N THR A 187 15.38 -6.75 3.83
CA THR A 187 13.99 -7.01 3.43
C THR A 187 13.94 -7.83 2.15
N ARG A 188 13.12 -8.86 2.13
CA ARG A 188 12.87 -9.69 0.95
C ARG A 188 11.38 -9.69 0.65
N ALA A 189 11.00 -9.16 -0.53
CA ALA A 189 9.61 -9.07 -0.98
C ALA A 189 9.40 -9.86 -2.28
N SER A 190 8.22 -10.49 -2.40
CA SER A 190 7.72 -11.11 -3.63
C SER A 190 6.28 -10.70 -3.81
N ILE A 191 5.93 -10.20 -5.00
CA ILE A 191 4.58 -9.71 -5.32
C ILE A 191 4.15 -10.32 -6.64
N GLY A 192 2.93 -10.82 -6.66
CA GLY A 192 2.19 -11.18 -7.86
C GLY A 192 0.85 -10.43 -7.87
N ASN A 193 0.52 -9.82 -9.00
CA ASN A 193 -0.73 -9.09 -9.19
C ASN A 193 -1.31 -9.42 -10.56
N VAL A 194 -2.62 -9.65 -10.59
CA VAL A 194 -3.40 -9.88 -11.82
C VAL A 194 -4.59 -8.95 -11.78
N LYS A 195 -4.86 -8.26 -12.90
CA LYS A 195 -6.05 -7.43 -13.08
C LYS A 195 -6.76 -7.81 -14.37
N LEU A 196 -8.07 -7.79 -14.32
CA LEU A 196 -8.96 -7.88 -15.46
C LEU A 196 -9.92 -6.69 -15.44
N ARG A 197 -10.12 -6.07 -16.57
CA ARG A 197 -11.06 -4.96 -16.74
C ARG A 197 -11.95 -5.27 -17.94
N LEU A 198 -13.24 -5.40 -17.69
CA LEU A 198 -14.29 -5.53 -18.68
C LEU A 198 -14.92 -4.15 -18.86
N ALA A 199 -14.72 -3.52 -20.00
CA ALA A 199 -15.15 -2.15 -20.31
C ALA A 199 -15.49 -2.07 -21.80
N PRO A 200 -16.72 -2.44 -22.20
CA PRO A 200 -17.15 -2.33 -23.58
C PRO A 200 -17.19 -0.87 -24.03
N ASP A 201 -16.65 -0.56 -25.20
CA ASP A 201 -16.54 0.82 -25.72
C ASP A 201 -17.89 1.51 -25.88
N ASP A 202 -18.94 0.76 -26.23
CA ASP A 202 -20.30 1.28 -26.48
C ASP A 202 -21.21 1.27 -25.25
N GLN A 203 -20.68 0.98 -24.07
CA GLN A 203 -21.48 0.83 -22.85
C GLN A 203 -21.04 1.81 -21.74
N PRO A 204 -22.00 2.34 -20.96
CA PRO A 204 -21.69 3.28 -19.87
C PRO A 204 -21.18 2.59 -18.59
N TRP A 205 -20.83 1.32 -18.65
CA TRP A 205 -20.39 0.57 -17.48
C TRP A 205 -19.03 -0.11 -17.68
N GLU A 206 -18.34 -0.30 -16.60
CA GLU A 206 -17.12 -1.09 -16.54
C GLU A 206 -17.08 -1.94 -15.26
N MET A 207 -16.46 -3.08 -15.35
CA MET A 207 -16.21 -3.97 -14.21
C MET A 207 -14.73 -4.30 -14.13
N GLY A 208 -14.20 -4.35 -12.93
CA GLY A 208 -12.82 -4.69 -12.67
C GLY A 208 -12.71 -5.84 -11.66
N PHE A 209 -11.74 -6.70 -11.88
CA PHE A 209 -11.29 -7.68 -10.90
C PHE A 209 -9.79 -7.54 -10.73
N ALA A 210 -9.33 -7.50 -9.48
CA ALA A 210 -7.91 -7.50 -9.13
C ALA A 210 -7.66 -8.57 -8.08
N ALA A 211 -6.57 -9.32 -8.24
CA ALA A 211 -6.08 -10.26 -7.24
C ALA A 211 -4.59 -10.06 -7.06
N SER A 212 -4.14 -9.99 -5.81
CA SER A 212 -2.73 -9.83 -5.50
C SER A 212 -2.31 -10.70 -4.32
N ARG A 213 -1.04 -11.10 -4.35
CA ARG A 213 -0.35 -11.69 -3.23
C ARG A 213 0.98 -10.99 -3.03
N GLU A 214 1.18 -10.45 -1.83
CA GLU A 214 2.42 -9.87 -1.39
C GLU A 214 2.96 -10.66 -0.20
N CYS A 215 4.18 -11.18 -0.32
CA CYS A 215 4.90 -11.82 0.78
C CYS A 215 6.19 -11.04 1.06
N THR A 216 6.35 -10.57 2.28
CA THR A 216 7.53 -9.85 2.75
C THR A 216 8.14 -10.57 3.95
N ARG A 217 9.46 -10.72 3.94
CA ARG A 217 10.27 -11.11 5.10
C ARG A 217 11.23 -9.98 5.39
N ALA A 218 11.32 -9.58 6.64
CA ALA A 218 12.24 -8.55 7.10
C ALA A 218 12.82 -8.91 8.46
N THR A 219 13.95 -8.33 8.81
CA THR A 219 14.45 -8.34 10.17
C THR A 219 13.49 -7.53 11.05
N GLN A 220 13.22 -8.02 12.25
CA GLN A 220 12.23 -7.46 13.15
C GLN A 220 12.90 -7.17 14.50
N ASP A 221 12.60 -5.98 15.05
CA ASP A 221 13.06 -5.59 16.39
C ASP A 221 14.57 -5.82 16.63
N ALA A 222 15.38 -5.55 15.60
CA ALA A 222 16.82 -5.65 15.67
C ALA A 222 17.40 -4.31 16.16
N TYR A 223 17.98 -4.33 17.35
CA TYR A 223 18.57 -3.14 17.97
C TYR A 223 20.08 -3.31 18.11
N VAL A 224 20.82 -2.27 17.79
CA VAL A 224 22.26 -2.19 17.96
C VAL A 224 22.54 -1.38 19.22
N GLY A 225 23.35 -1.92 20.12
CA GLY A 225 23.79 -1.20 21.32
C GLY A 225 24.63 0.03 20.93
N TRP A 226 24.57 1.08 21.77
CA TRP A 226 25.27 2.33 21.50
C TRP A 226 26.77 2.15 21.24
N ASN A 227 27.41 1.22 21.96
CA ASN A 227 28.83 0.90 21.81
C ASN A 227 29.15 0.06 20.56
N ASP A 228 28.13 -0.57 19.97
CA ASP A 228 28.26 -1.51 18.85
C ASP A 228 27.82 -0.92 17.51
N ILE A 229 27.41 0.36 17.50
CA ILE A 229 26.92 1.05 16.29
C ILE A 229 27.93 0.95 15.13
N LYS A 230 29.22 1.21 15.41
CA LYS A 230 30.27 1.15 14.38
C LYS A 230 30.48 -0.26 13.84
N GLY A 231 30.33 -1.27 14.69
CA GLY A 231 30.43 -2.69 14.32
C GLY A 231 29.14 -3.27 13.78
N ARG A 232 28.04 -2.53 13.85
CA ARG A 232 26.69 -2.98 13.42
C ARG A 232 26.29 -4.33 14.02
N LYS A 233 26.73 -4.60 15.25
CA LYS A 233 26.47 -5.84 15.95
C LYS A 233 25.17 -5.77 16.73
N LEU A 234 24.34 -6.80 16.56
CA LEU A 234 23.07 -6.90 17.25
C LEU A 234 23.28 -7.06 18.77
N SER A 235 22.48 -6.33 19.56
CA SER A 235 22.49 -6.45 21.02
C SER A 235 21.45 -7.49 21.48
N ILE A 236 21.72 -8.76 21.22
CA ILE A 236 20.91 -9.88 21.70
C ILE A 236 21.77 -10.84 22.51
N SER A 237 21.12 -11.59 23.40
CA SER A 237 21.79 -12.58 24.23
C SER A 237 22.34 -13.74 23.40
N ASP A 238 23.43 -14.34 23.87
CA ASP A 238 24.05 -15.50 23.22
C ASP A 238 23.03 -16.63 23.00
N GLY A 239 23.08 -17.24 21.81
CA GLY A 239 22.18 -18.33 21.40
C GLY A 239 20.80 -17.90 20.92
N SER A 240 20.52 -16.60 20.83
CA SER A 240 19.26 -16.14 20.27
C SER A 240 19.24 -16.27 18.74
N PRO A 241 18.14 -16.76 18.14
CA PRO A 241 17.99 -16.80 16.69
C PRO A 241 17.88 -15.39 16.11
N ASP A 242 18.08 -15.28 14.81
CA ASP A 242 17.86 -14.04 14.09
C ASP A 242 16.41 -13.58 14.25
N PRO A 243 16.18 -12.33 14.69
CA PRO A 243 14.85 -11.80 14.77
C PRO A 243 14.29 -11.54 13.38
N TYR A 244 13.13 -12.06 13.08
CA TYR A 244 12.50 -11.85 11.78
C TYR A 244 10.99 -11.73 11.87
N MET A 245 10.41 -11.10 10.88
CA MET A 245 9.00 -11.18 10.57
C MET A 245 8.77 -11.67 9.15
N ARG A 246 7.69 -12.41 8.97
CA ARG A 246 7.15 -12.77 7.67
C ARG A 246 5.69 -12.36 7.60
N ARG A 247 5.35 -11.62 6.57
CA ARG A 247 3.98 -11.20 6.30
C ARG A 247 3.62 -11.60 4.87
N CYS A 248 2.49 -12.30 4.71
CA CYS A 248 1.88 -12.55 3.42
C CYS A 248 0.45 -11.98 3.43
N THR A 249 0.13 -11.13 2.47
CA THR A 249 -1.18 -10.52 2.30
C THR A 249 -1.75 -10.97 0.95
N ASP A 250 -2.90 -11.61 0.98
CA ASP A 250 -3.72 -11.94 -0.18
C ASP A 250 -4.86 -10.93 -0.25
N SER A 251 -5.07 -10.33 -1.41
CA SER A 251 -6.14 -9.34 -1.63
C SER A 251 -6.90 -9.67 -2.91
N GLN A 252 -8.22 -9.53 -2.86
CA GLN A 252 -9.10 -9.65 -4.00
C GLN A 252 -10.07 -8.47 -3.98
N THR A 253 -10.28 -7.86 -5.14
CA THR A 253 -11.17 -6.70 -5.29
C THR A 253 -12.02 -6.88 -6.53
N LEU A 254 -13.32 -6.72 -6.37
CA LEU A 254 -14.29 -6.55 -7.45
C LEU A 254 -14.71 -5.08 -7.45
N SER A 255 -14.67 -4.45 -8.59
CA SER A 255 -15.12 -3.08 -8.78
C SER A 255 -16.13 -2.99 -9.91
N GLY A 256 -17.03 -2.03 -9.82
CA GLY A 256 -17.99 -1.72 -10.86
C GLY A 256 -18.17 -0.21 -10.95
N LYS A 257 -18.37 0.28 -12.18
CA LYS A 257 -18.69 1.68 -12.43
C LYS A 257 -19.78 1.74 -13.47
N TYR A 258 -20.76 2.60 -13.25
CA TYR A 258 -21.83 2.90 -14.19
C TYR A 258 -21.95 4.41 -14.29
N THR A 259 -21.91 4.93 -15.51
CA THR A 259 -21.92 6.38 -15.79
C THR A 259 -23.17 6.74 -16.58
N THR A 260 -23.95 7.69 -16.08
CA THR A 260 -25.04 8.32 -16.80
C THR A 260 -24.66 9.77 -17.14
N ASP A 261 -25.52 10.50 -17.79
CA ASP A 261 -25.29 11.93 -18.11
C ASP A 261 -25.07 12.77 -16.83
N ASP A 262 -25.72 12.40 -15.75
CA ASP A 262 -25.77 13.17 -14.52
C ASP A 262 -25.06 12.53 -13.32
N TRP A 263 -24.87 11.24 -13.32
CA TRP A 263 -24.39 10.48 -12.18
C TRP A 263 -23.32 9.45 -12.53
N VAL A 264 -22.41 9.26 -11.62
CA VAL A 264 -21.52 8.09 -11.62
C VAL A 264 -21.78 7.23 -10.38
N PHE A 265 -22.01 5.96 -10.61
CA PHE A 265 -22.17 4.95 -9.58
C PHE A 265 -20.90 4.11 -9.52
N ASN A 266 -20.38 3.90 -8.32
CA ASN A 266 -19.20 3.06 -8.10
C ASN A 266 -19.53 2.00 -7.05
N LEU A 267 -19.09 0.78 -7.31
CA LEU A 267 -19.14 -0.35 -6.39
C LEU A 267 -17.72 -0.84 -6.14
N ILE A 268 -17.38 -1.09 -4.88
CA ILE A 268 -16.15 -1.79 -4.49
C ILE A 268 -16.55 -2.88 -3.50
N SER A 269 -16.11 -4.11 -3.77
CA SER A 269 -16.14 -5.22 -2.84
C SER A 269 -14.76 -5.83 -2.76
N ALA A 270 -14.12 -5.73 -1.60
CA ALA A 270 -12.76 -6.20 -1.40
C ALA A 270 -12.67 -7.16 -0.23
N TRP A 271 -11.83 -8.16 -0.38
CA TRP A 271 -11.44 -9.09 0.66
C TRP A 271 -9.93 -9.13 0.78
N GLN A 272 -9.43 -9.07 2.01
CA GLN A 272 -8.02 -9.14 2.33
C GLN A 272 -7.79 -10.15 3.45
N GLN A 273 -6.79 -11.00 3.26
CA GLN A 273 -6.32 -11.92 4.28
C GLN A 273 -4.83 -11.72 4.46
N GLN A 274 -4.41 -11.56 5.70
CA GLN A 274 -3.02 -11.44 6.05
C GLN A 274 -2.63 -12.50 7.07
N HIS A 275 -1.53 -13.15 6.78
CA HIS A 275 -0.83 -14.02 7.72
C HIS A 275 0.51 -13.38 8.02
N TYR A 276 0.79 -13.16 9.29
CA TYR A 276 2.13 -12.81 9.68
C TYR A 276 2.61 -13.63 10.88
N SER A 277 3.89 -13.81 10.93
CA SER A 277 4.59 -14.36 12.11
C SER A 277 5.81 -13.49 12.37
N ARG A 278 6.09 -13.27 13.64
CA ARG A 278 7.32 -12.64 14.09
C ARG A 278 8.01 -13.51 15.12
N THR A 279 9.33 -13.56 15.03
CA THR A 279 10.18 -14.23 16.03
C THR A 279 11.19 -13.22 16.52
N PHE A 280 11.25 -13.04 17.82
CA PHE A 280 12.16 -12.09 18.45
C PHE A 280 12.52 -12.54 19.86
N PRO A 281 13.72 -12.17 20.36
CA PRO A 281 14.10 -12.42 21.75
C PRO A 281 13.37 -11.45 22.68
N SER A 282 12.92 -11.97 23.83
CA SER A 282 12.34 -11.19 24.91
C SER A 282 12.91 -11.66 26.24
N GLY A 283 13.93 -10.99 26.72
CA GLY A 283 14.75 -11.45 27.85
C GLY A 283 15.45 -12.78 27.52
N SER A 284 15.22 -13.82 28.32
CA SER A 284 15.72 -15.17 28.07
C SER A 284 14.81 -16.07 27.24
N LEU A 285 13.68 -15.51 26.76
CA LEU A 285 12.68 -16.25 25.99
C LEU A 285 12.75 -15.85 24.49
N ILE A 286 12.45 -16.81 23.64
CA ILE A 286 12.20 -16.60 22.23
C ILE A 286 10.68 -16.59 22.04
N VAL A 287 10.17 -15.47 21.56
CA VAL A 287 8.74 -15.29 21.31
C VAL A 287 8.47 -15.53 19.83
N ASN A 288 7.54 -16.42 19.52
CA ASN A 288 6.99 -16.62 18.20
C ASN A 288 5.50 -16.29 18.23
N MET A 289 5.10 -15.27 17.47
CA MET A 289 3.72 -14.75 17.41
C MET A 289 3.16 -14.90 16.01
N PRO A 290 2.48 -15.99 15.67
CA PRO A 290 1.68 -16.07 14.46
C PRO A 290 0.37 -15.32 14.65
N GLN A 291 -0.06 -14.54 13.65
CA GLN A 291 -1.34 -13.84 13.67
C GLN A 291 -1.98 -13.89 12.28
N ARG A 292 -3.30 -13.84 12.26
CA ARG A 292 -4.09 -13.82 11.04
C ARG A 292 -5.11 -12.69 11.10
N TRP A 293 -5.13 -11.88 10.05
CA TRP A 293 -6.09 -10.81 9.86
C TRP A 293 -6.95 -11.08 8.65
N ASN A 294 -8.25 -10.83 8.77
CA ASN A 294 -9.17 -10.86 7.65
C ASN A 294 -9.93 -9.55 7.63
N GLN A 295 -10.07 -8.95 6.45
CA GLN A 295 -10.82 -7.71 6.25
C GLN A 295 -11.74 -7.85 5.06
N ASP A 296 -13.01 -7.48 5.26
CA ASP A 296 -14.01 -7.34 4.23
C ASP A 296 -14.40 -5.87 4.11
N VAL A 297 -14.42 -5.35 2.90
CA VAL A 297 -14.81 -3.95 2.61
C VAL A 297 -15.84 -3.95 1.51
N GLN A 298 -16.92 -3.19 1.71
CA GLN A 298 -17.96 -2.98 0.72
C GLN A 298 -18.30 -1.49 0.68
N GLU A 299 -18.29 -0.92 -0.50
CA GLU A 299 -18.66 0.47 -0.75
C GLU A 299 -19.57 0.55 -1.97
N LEU A 300 -20.68 1.23 -1.84
CA LEU A 300 -21.53 1.66 -2.94
C LEU A 300 -21.63 3.18 -2.87
N ARG A 301 -21.32 3.86 -3.96
CA ARG A 301 -21.28 5.31 -4.04
C ARG A 301 -21.96 5.82 -5.30
N ALA A 302 -22.72 6.90 -5.15
CA ALA A 302 -23.25 7.70 -6.24
C ALA A 302 -22.73 9.13 -6.11
N ALA A 303 -22.21 9.70 -7.17
CA ALA A 303 -21.73 11.08 -7.22
C ALA A 303 -22.25 11.77 -8.47
N THR A 304 -22.57 13.06 -8.35
CA THR A 304 -22.99 13.88 -9.49
C THR A 304 -21.83 14.11 -10.47
N LEU A 305 -22.14 14.16 -11.75
CA LEU A 305 -21.20 14.49 -12.84
C LEU A 305 -21.50 15.88 -13.40
N GLY A 306 -20.45 16.55 -13.91
CA GLY A 306 -20.53 17.81 -14.66
C GLY A 306 -20.19 19.05 -13.85
N ASP A 307 -19.48 19.99 -14.51
CA ASP A 307 -18.97 21.24 -13.90
C ASP A 307 -20.01 22.37 -13.89
N ALA A 308 -21.15 22.21 -14.57
CA ALA A 308 -22.18 23.23 -14.74
C ALA A 308 -23.25 23.23 -13.61
N ARG A 309 -23.08 22.42 -12.56
CA ARG A 309 -24.08 22.28 -11.51
C ARG A 309 -23.83 23.27 -10.37
N THR A 310 -24.91 23.75 -9.79
CA THR A 310 -24.86 24.61 -8.61
C THR A 310 -24.50 23.84 -7.33
N VAL A 311 -24.78 22.54 -7.28
CA VAL A 311 -24.55 21.67 -6.13
C VAL A 311 -24.00 20.32 -6.58
N ASP A 312 -22.87 19.94 -6.00
CA ASP A 312 -22.33 18.60 -6.11
C ASP A 312 -22.78 17.73 -4.96
N MET A 313 -23.24 16.55 -5.28
CA MET A 313 -23.73 15.59 -4.28
C MET A 313 -22.95 14.27 -4.36
N VAL A 314 -22.64 13.72 -3.20
CA VAL A 314 -22.07 12.38 -3.04
C VAL A 314 -22.88 11.63 -1.99
N PHE A 315 -23.36 10.47 -2.34
CA PHE A 315 -24.02 9.52 -1.45
C PHE A 315 -23.22 8.23 -1.40
N GLY A 316 -23.11 7.62 -0.23
CA GLY A 316 -22.37 6.39 -0.08
C GLY A 316 -22.88 5.51 1.04
N LEU A 317 -22.81 4.21 0.81
CA LEU A 317 -22.94 3.16 1.81
C LEU A 317 -21.60 2.48 1.95
N TYR A 318 -21.09 2.40 3.16
CA TYR A 318 -19.78 1.82 3.45
C TYR A 318 -19.87 0.83 4.59
N ARG A 319 -19.23 -0.32 4.41
CA ARG A 319 -19.06 -1.34 5.43
C ARG A 319 -17.63 -1.85 5.42
N GLN A 320 -17.00 -1.88 6.58
CA GLN A 320 -15.70 -2.50 6.79
C GLN A 320 -15.78 -3.38 8.04
N ASN A 321 -15.32 -4.61 7.92
CA ASN A 321 -15.20 -5.54 9.02
C ASN A 321 -13.79 -6.13 9.03
N THR A 322 -13.08 -5.95 10.12
CA THR A 322 -11.73 -6.46 10.33
C THR A 322 -11.73 -7.39 11.52
N ARG A 323 -11.19 -8.58 11.35
CA ARG A 323 -11.09 -9.62 12.40
C ARG A 323 -9.66 -10.09 12.53
N GLU A 324 -9.19 -10.09 13.74
CA GLU A 324 -7.92 -10.69 14.13
C GLU A 324 -8.16 -12.06 14.75
N LYS A 325 -7.27 -13.00 14.45
CA LYS A 325 -7.17 -14.30 15.12
C LYS A 325 -5.71 -14.50 15.53
N LEU A 326 -5.52 -14.75 16.79
CA LEU A 326 -4.25 -15.15 17.42
C LEU A 326 -4.06 -16.64 17.27
#